data_6d7c7c5675f77ce43eaf812c0778c6a5
#
_entry.id   6d7c7c5675f77ce43eaf812c0778c6a5
#
_cell.length_a   1.000
_cell.length_b   1.000
_cell.length_c   1.000
_cell.angle_alpha   90.00
_cell.angle_beta   90.00
_cell.angle_gamma   90.00
#
_symmetry.space_group_name_H-M   'P 1'
#
loop_
_entity.id
_entity.type
_entity.pdbx_description
1 polymer ?
#
loop_
_entity_poly.entity_id
_entity_poly.type
_entity_poly.pdbx_seq_one_letter_code
_entity_poly.pdbx_strand_id
1 'polypeptide(L)'
;MPASEAVLQPSPSKRQKGSVPGEPTARLRFTKLSENASTPSRGSAGAAGYDLYSAYDCVIPPMEKAVVKTDIQIALPSGCYGRVAPRSGLAAKHFIDVGAGVIDEDYRGNVGVVLFNFGKETFEVKKGDRIAQLICERICYPELEEVQALDDTERGEGGFGSTGKN
;
A
#
# COMPACT_ATOMS: atom_id res chain seq x y z
N MET A 1 -50.45 24.34 33.70
CA MET A 1 -49.39 24.41 32.71
C MET A 1 -48.59 23.13 32.85
N PRO A 2 -48.71 22.12 31.93
CA PRO A 2 -47.89 20.93 32.01
C PRO A 2 -46.58 21.13 31.23
N ALA A 3 -45.49 20.64 31.83
CA ALA A 3 -44.15 20.68 31.30
C ALA A 3 -43.99 19.74 30.08
N SER A 4 -43.35 20.27 29.04
CA SER A 4 -43.04 19.57 27.82
C SER A 4 -41.86 18.60 28.08
N GLU A 5 -42.10 17.29 27.95
CA GLU A 5 -41.07 16.28 27.91
C GLU A 5 -40.34 16.29 26.54
N ALA A 6 -39.06 16.57 26.57
CA ALA A 6 -38.19 16.44 25.41
C ALA A 6 -37.88 14.96 25.15
N VAL A 7 -38.41 14.42 24.05
CA VAL A 7 -38.10 13.07 23.57
C VAL A 7 -36.67 13.08 22.98
N LEU A 8 -35.74 12.44 23.67
CA LEU A 8 -34.41 12.15 23.17
C LEU A 8 -34.47 11.08 22.06
N GLN A 9 -34.19 11.47 20.83
CA GLN A 9 -34.01 10.53 19.73
C GLN A 9 -32.69 9.76 19.87
N PRO A 10 -32.70 8.43 19.71
CA PRO A 10 -31.48 7.67 19.77
C PRO A 10 -30.59 7.92 18.51
N SER A 11 -29.32 8.18 18.75
CA SER A 11 -28.29 8.32 17.73
C SER A 11 -28.20 7.07 16.84
N PRO A 12 -27.96 7.20 15.53
CA PRO A 12 -27.85 6.05 14.65
C PRO A 12 -26.66 5.19 15.04
N SER A 13 -26.92 3.93 15.39
CA SER A 13 -25.90 2.94 15.68
C SER A 13 -25.02 2.70 14.45
N LYS A 14 -23.70 2.73 14.65
CA LYS A 14 -22.72 2.35 13.63
C LYS A 14 -23.00 0.92 13.15
N ARG A 15 -23.46 0.78 11.91
CA ARG A 15 -23.55 -0.51 11.24
C ARG A 15 -22.16 -1.13 11.20
N GLN A 16 -21.94 -2.16 12.00
CA GLN A 16 -20.86 -3.11 11.76
C GLN A 16 -21.16 -3.78 10.43
N LYS A 17 -20.27 -3.62 9.44
CA LYS A 17 -20.29 -4.45 8.22
C LYS A 17 -20.07 -5.89 8.67
N GLY A 18 -21.15 -6.66 8.71
CA GLY A 18 -21.09 -8.09 8.90
C GLY A 18 -20.26 -8.71 7.78
N SER A 19 -19.26 -9.52 8.12
CA SER A 19 -18.61 -10.42 7.19
C SER A 19 -19.67 -11.35 6.59
N VAL A 20 -19.66 -11.48 5.26
CA VAL A 20 -20.50 -12.43 4.56
C VAL A 20 -20.15 -13.85 5.05
N PRO A 21 -21.09 -14.62 5.59
CA PRO A 21 -20.78 -15.99 6.04
C PRO A 21 -20.44 -16.85 4.81
N GLY A 22 -19.21 -17.38 4.73
CA GLY A 22 -18.81 -18.36 3.73
C GLY A 22 -17.62 -17.99 2.85
N GLU A 23 -17.13 -16.74 2.81
CA GLU A 23 -15.85 -16.47 2.15
C GLU A 23 -14.68 -16.78 3.09
N PRO A 24 -13.69 -17.58 2.63
CA PRO A 24 -12.49 -17.81 3.42
C PRO A 24 -11.78 -16.46 3.66
N THR A 25 -11.42 -16.18 4.91
CA THR A 25 -10.66 -14.98 5.26
C THR A 25 -9.34 -14.98 4.49
N ALA A 26 -9.11 -13.95 3.67
CA ALA A 26 -7.84 -13.77 2.98
C ALA A 26 -6.71 -13.60 4.00
N ARG A 27 -5.56 -14.25 3.75
CA ARG A 27 -4.40 -14.18 4.65
C ARG A 27 -3.17 -13.73 3.89
N LEU A 28 -2.48 -12.75 4.45
CA LEU A 28 -1.12 -12.42 4.09
C LEU A 28 -0.22 -13.21 5.03
N ARG A 29 0.49 -14.20 4.50
CA ARG A 29 1.45 -15.00 5.27
C ARG A 29 2.84 -14.42 5.13
N PHE A 30 3.63 -14.45 6.17
CA PHE A 30 4.99 -13.95 6.16
C PHE A 30 5.90 -14.77 7.04
N THR A 31 7.19 -14.68 6.77
CA THR A 31 8.24 -15.18 7.66
C THR A 31 9.34 -14.14 7.80
N LYS A 32 10.01 -14.15 8.93
CA LYS A 32 11.19 -13.32 9.19
C LYS A 32 12.43 -14.05 8.70
N LEU A 33 13.24 -13.38 7.91
CA LEU A 33 14.49 -13.92 7.37
C LEU A 33 15.68 -13.67 8.29
N SER A 34 15.55 -12.73 9.23
CA SER A 34 16.57 -12.44 10.24
C SER A 34 15.94 -11.91 11.52
N GLU A 35 16.75 -11.78 12.57
CA GLU A 35 16.35 -11.13 13.84
C GLU A 35 16.05 -9.64 13.69
N ASN A 36 16.54 -9.02 12.61
CA ASN A 36 16.33 -7.61 12.33
C ASN A 36 14.93 -7.30 11.77
N ALA A 37 14.20 -8.32 11.32
CA ALA A 37 12.88 -8.17 10.77
C ALA A 37 11.84 -7.83 11.85
N SER A 38 10.91 -6.95 11.49
CA SER A 38 9.74 -6.62 12.31
C SER A 38 8.47 -7.14 11.67
N THR A 39 7.52 -7.56 12.49
CA THR A 39 6.20 -7.98 12.02
C THR A 39 5.45 -6.78 11.41
N PRO A 40 4.93 -6.88 10.19
CA PRO A 40 4.08 -5.85 9.63
C PRO A 40 2.87 -5.56 10.52
N SER A 41 2.46 -4.31 10.60
CA SER A 41 1.34 -3.90 11.46
C SER A 41 0.41 -2.93 10.76
N ARG A 42 -0.87 -2.93 11.16
CA ARG A 42 -1.85 -1.95 10.72
C ARG A 42 -2.23 -1.01 11.86
N GLY A 43 -2.44 0.26 11.54
CA GLY A 43 -2.89 1.24 12.52
C GLY A 43 -4.34 1.03 12.99
N SER A 44 -5.17 0.38 12.17
CA SER A 44 -6.57 0.04 12.49
C SER A 44 -7.03 -1.12 11.61
N ALA A 45 -8.15 -1.74 11.97
CA ALA A 45 -8.74 -2.83 11.18
C ALA A 45 -9.17 -2.39 9.77
N GLY A 46 -9.46 -1.11 9.57
CA GLY A 46 -9.84 -0.54 8.28
C GLY A 46 -8.69 0.14 7.52
N ALA A 47 -7.45 0.11 8.02
CA ALA A 47 -6.32 0.62 7.30
C ALA A 47 -6.04 -0.23 6.05
N ALA A 48 -5.75 0.43 4.93
CA ALA A 48 -5.52 -0.25 3.66
C ALA A 48 -4.23 -1.06 3.65
N GLY A 49 -3.18 -0.55 4.29
CA GLY A 49 -1.85 -1.13 4.24
C GLY A 49 -1.31 -1.58 5.59
N TYR A 50 -0.45 -2.58 5.52
CA TYR A 50 0.41 -2.96 6.62
C TYR A 50 1.71 -2.16 6.56
N ASP A 51 2.09 -1.53 7.66
CA ASP A 51 3.38 -0.86 7.75
C ASP A 51 4.53 -1.86 7.59
N LEU A 52 5.49 -1.49 6.76
CA LEU A 52 6.75 -2.20 6.55
C LEU A 52 7.86 -1.46 7.30
N TYR A 53 8.73 -2.24 7.93
CA TYR A 53 9.80 -1.75 8.79
C TYR A 53 11.17 -2.01 8.16
N SER A 54 12.06 -1.04 8.25
CA SER A 54 13.46 -1.26 7.88
C SER A 54 14.12 -2.27 8.82
N ALA A 55 14.84 -3.22 8.24
CA ALA A 55 15.68 -4.14 9.02
C ALA A 55 17.08 -3.58 9.31
N TYR A 56 17.45 -2.46 8.68
CA TYR A 56 18.81 -1.90 8.72
C TYR A 56 18.79 -0.39 8.83
N ASP A 57 19.90 0.14 9.37
CA ASP A 57 20.20 1.56 9.31
C ASP A 57 20.74 1.91 7.92
N CYS A 58 20.31 3.01 7.37
CA CYS A 58 20.92 3.59 6.16
C CYS A 58 20.65 5.10 6.09
N VAL A 59 21.38 5.78 5.23
CA VAL A 59 21.19 7.19 4.92
C VAL A 59 20.92 7.33 3.43
N ILE A 60 20.02 8.22 3.07
CA ILE A 60 19.68 8.53 1.69
C ILE A 60 19.91 10.01 1.47
N PRO A 61 21.03 10.38 0.82
CA PRO A 61 21.30 11.78 0.49
C PRO A 61 20.21 12.40 -0.42
N PRO A 62 20.12 13.72 -0.49
CA PRO A 62 19.23 14.38 -1.43
C PRO A 62 19.40 13.90 -2.87
N MET A 63 18.29 13.66 -3.56
CA MET A 63 18.23 13.20 -4.96
C MET A 63 18.82 11.79 -5.19
N GLU A 64 19.04 11.05 -4.11
CA GLU A 64 19.51 9.66 -4.15
C GLU A 64 18.38 8.68 -3.80
N LYS A 65 18.67 7.42 -3.99
CA LYS A 65 17.76 6.31 -3.70
C LYS A 65 18.50 5.22 -2.92
N ALA A 66 17.72 4.39 -2.25
CA ALA A 66 18.23 3.18 -1.61
C ALA A 66 17.19 2.07 -1.68
N VAL A 67 17.65 0.84 -1.79
CA VAL A 67 16.82 -0.34 -1.57
C VAL A 67 16.94 -0.74 -0.10
N VAL A 68 15.88 -0.53 0.65
CA VAL A 68 15.84 -0.80 2.08
C VAL A 68 15.19 -2.16 2.30
N LYS A 69 15.94 -3.11 2.82
CA LYS A 69 15.45 -4.47 3.09
C LYS A 69 14.63 -4.50 4.38
N THR A 70 13.52 -5.23 4.32
CA THR A 70 12.65 -5.47 5.46
C THR A 70 12.96 -6.77 6.19
N ASP A 71 13.74 -7.65 5.56
CA ASP A 71 14.02 -9.02 6.00
C ASP A 71 12.77 -9.85 6.28
N ILE A 72 11.68 -9.56 5.58
CA ILE A 72 10.53 -10.45 5.52
C ILE A 72 10.34 -11.04 4.14
N GLN A 73 9.83 -12.26 4.12
CA GLN A 73 9.36 -12.97 2.95
C GLN A 73 7.85 -13.14 3.08
N ILE A 74 7.11 -12.94 2.02
CA ILE A 74 5.64 -12.94 2.06
C ILE A 74 5.04 -13.93 1.06
N ALA A 75 3.84 -14.39 1.37
CA ALA A 75 2.94 -15.06 0.45
C ALA A 75 1.61 -14.32 0.46
N LEU A 76 1.31 -13.68 -0.66
CA LEU A 76 0.10 -12.90 -0.84
C LEU A 76 -1.15 -13.79 -0.93
N PRO A 77 -2.34 -13.26 -0.60
CA PRO A 77 -3.58 -13.94 -0.91
C PRO A 77 -3.70 -14.22 -2.41
N SER A 78 -4.31 -15.35 -2.77
CA SER A 78 -4.51 -15.72 -4.17
C SER A 78 -5.29 -14.64 -4.92
N GLY A 79 -4.84 -14.31 -6.14
CA GLY A 79 -5.45 -13.30 -6.98
C GLY A 79 -5.11 -11.85 -6.59
N CYS A 80 -4.10 -11.67 -5.73
CA CYS A 80 -3.60 -10.36 -5.34
C CYS A 80 -2.14 -10.18 -5.74
N TYR A 81 -1.75 -8.94 -5.99
CA TYR A 81 -0.35 -8.54 -5.91
C TYR A 81 -0.13 -7.65 -4.69
N GLY A 82 1.11 -7.53 -4.26
CA GLY A 82 1.50 -6.62 -3.19
C GLY A 82 1.92 -5.28 -3.76
N ARG A 83 1.22 -4.20 -3.38
CA ARG A 83 1.66 -2.85 -3.71
C ARG A 83 2.38 -2.23 -2.52
N VAL A 84 3.64 -1.92 -2.72
CA VAL A 84 4.43 -1.15 -1.75
C VAL A 84 4.19 0.33 -2.05
N ALA A 85 3.53 1.00 -1.14
CA ALA A 85 3.14 2.39 -1.28
C ALA A 85 3.88 3.28 -0.28
N PRO A 86 4.05 4.59 -0.59
CA PRO A 86 4.62 5.53 0.36
C PRO A 86 3.75 5.69 1.61
N ARG A 87 4.39 6.09 2.70
CA ARG A 87 3.69 6.61 3.87
C ARG A 87 3.47 8.11 3.70
N SER A 88 2.23 8.56 3.92
CA SER A 88 1.85 9.95 3.73
C SER A 88 2.69 10.93 4.56
N GLY A 89 3.05 10.59 5.78
CA GLY A 89 3.88 11.43 6.64
C GLY A 89 5.29 11.61 6.12
N LEU A 90 5.92 10.56 5.60
CA LEU A 90 7.26 10.65 5.01
C LEU A 90 7.22 11.41 3.68
N ALA A 91 6.20 11.19 2.87
CA ALA A 91 6.01 11.91 1.62
C ALA A 91 5.82 13.42 1.86
N ALA A 92 4.91 13.77 2.75
CA ALA A 92 4.54 15.17 3.00
C ALA A 92 5.62 15.96 3.74
N LYS A 93 6.33 15.36 4.69
CA LYS A 93 7.30 16.05 5.55
C LYS A 93 8.74 15.97 5.03
N HIS A 94 9.10 14.89 4.35
CA HIS A 94 10.50 14.60 4.00
C HIS A 94 10.72 14.40 2.50
N PHE A 95 9.68 14.49 1.69
CA PHE A 95 9.77 14.29 0.24
C PHE A 95 10.28 12.88 -0.13
N ILE A 96 9.90 11.88 0.66
CA ILE A 96 10.28 10.48 0.43
C ILE A 96 9.19 9.82 -0.41
N ASP A 97 9.59 9.17 -1.49
CA ASP A 97 8.72 8.41 -2.37
C ASP A 97 9.20 6.96 -2.48
N VAL A 98 8.33 6.11 -2.98
CA VAL A 98 8.61 4.69 -3.22
C VAL A 98 8.64 4.43 -4.71
N GLY A 99 9.74 3.85 -5.16
CA GLY A 99 9.87 3.36 -6.53
C GLY A 99 9.61 1.86 -6.63
N ALA A 100 9.46 1.36 -7.85
CA ALA A 100 9.10 -0.02 -8.15
C ALA A 100 7.74 -0.38 -7.53
N GLY A 101 7.67 -0.95 -6.38
CA GLY A 101 6.41 -1.06 -5.62
C GLY A 101 5.50 -2.22 -5.99
N VAL A 102 5.86 -3.07 -6.94
CA VAL A 102 5.08 -4.26 -7.30
C VAL A 102 5.75 -5.50 -6.74
N ILE A 103 5.02 -6.22 -5.91
CA ILE A 103 5.42 -7.55 -5.41
C ILE A 103 4.48 -8.57 -6.03
N ASP A 104 5.04 -9.44 -6.86
CA ASP A 104 4.28 -10.49 -7.53
C ASP A 104 3.81 -11.56 -6.53
N GLU A 105 2.69 -12.20 -6.83
CA GLU A 105 2.08 -13.22 -5.96
C GLU A 105 3.05 -14.35 -5.62
N ASP A 106 3.88 -14.74 -6.58
CA ASP A 106 4.85 -15.84 -6.47
C ASP A 106 6.26 -15.40 -6.06
N TYR A 107 6.48 -14.11 -5.77
CA TYR A 107 7.77 -13.65 -5.27
C TYR A 107 8.04 -14.17 -3.85
N ARG A 108 9.20 -14.78 -3.65
CA ARG A 108 9.61 -15.36 -2.36
C ARG A 108 10.95 -14.83 -1.86
N GLY A 109 11.39 -13.71 -2.39
CA GLY A 109 12.59 -13.03 -1.91
C GLY A 109 12.34 -12.12 -0.72
N ASN A 110 13.40 -11.52 -0.24
CA ASN A 110 13.34 -10.47 0.77
C ASN A 110 12.58 -9.25 0.20
N VAL A 111 11.54 -8.79 0.89
CA VAL A 111 10.81 -7.61 0.47
C VAL A 111 11.67 -6.38 0.69
N GLY A 112 12.09 -5.77 -0.43
CA GLY A 112 12.85 -4.53 -0.45
C GLY A 112 11.95 -3.34 -0.79
N VAL A 113 12.21 -2.22 -0.16
CA VAL A 113 11.54 -0.95 -0.44
C VAL A 113 12.52 -0.02 -1.10
N VAL A 114 12.22 0.38 -2.34
CA VAL A 114 13.02 1.38 -3.05
C VAL A 114 12.55 2.76 -2.62
N LEU A 115 13.36 3.47 -1.83
CA LEU A 115 13.07 4.82 -1.38
C LEU A 115 13.83 5.83 -2.22
N PHE A 116 13.11 6.86 -2.68
CA PHE A 116 13.70 8.05 -3.29
C PHE A 116 13.64 9.21 -2.29
N ASN A 117 14.75 9.93 -2.18
CA ASN A 117 14.77 11.18 -1.42
C ASN A 117 14.79 12.38 -2.40
N PHE A 118 13.63 12.97 -2.61
CA PHE A 118 13.49 14.17 -3.43
C PHE A 118 13.64 15.48 -2.61
N GLY A 119 13.89 15.35 -1.32
CA GLY A 119 14.11 16.48 -0.43
C GLY A 119 15.49 17.09 -0.59
N LYS A 120 15.72 18.13 0.19
CA LYS A 120 16.99 18.88 0.21
C LYS A 120 17.94 18.44 1.30
N GLU A 121 17.46 17.61 2.22
CA GLU A 121 18.23 17.12 3.38
C GLU A 121 18.43 15.62 3.27
N THR A 122 19.54 15.14 3.83
CA THR A 122 19.78 13.70 4.00
C THR A 122 18.70 13.09 4.87
N PHE A 123 18.12 11.98 4.42
CA PHE A 123 17.13 11.22 5.15
C PHE A 123 17.79 10.03 5.84
N GLU A 124 17.65 9.96 7.15
CA GLU A 124 18.14 8.84 7.94
C GLU A 124 17.06 7.80 8.15
N VAL A 125 17.38 6.54 7.85
CA VAL A 125 16.59 5.38 8.17
C VAL A 125 17.27 4.59 9.26
N LYS A 126 16.52 4.31 10.32
CA LYS A 126 16.98 3.45 11.42
C LYS A 126 16.27 2.11 11.38
N LYS A 127 16.95 1.06 11.77
CA LYS A 127 16.33 -0.26 11.99
C LYS A 127 15.06 -0.10 12.84
N GLY A 128 13.96 -0.66 12.36
CA GLY A 128 12.66 -0.58 13.02
C GLY A 128 11.82 0.62 12.62
N ASP A 129 12.33 1.52 11.79
CA ASP A 129 11.53 2.62 11.24
C ASP A 129 10.49 2.09 10.24
N ARG A 130 9.30 2.66 10.30
CA ARG A 130 8.25 2.43 9.31
C ARG A 130 8.57 3.23 8.05
N ILE A 131 8.83 2.54 6.96
CA ILE A 131 9.34 3.16 5.72
C ILE A 131 8.36 3.15 4.55
N ALA A 132 7.38 2.27 4.58
CA ALA A 132 6.38 2.12 3.52
C ALA A 132 5.17 1.37 4.07
N GLN A 133 4.20 1.12 3.21
CA GLN A 133 3.06 0.25 3.52
C GLN A 133 2.83 -0.74 2.40
N LEU A 134 2.41 -1.94 2.76
CA LEU A 134 2.07 -3.04 1.85
C LEU A 134 0.56 -3.18 1.77
N ILE A 135 0.02 -3.06 0.56
CA ILE A 135 -1.39 -3.21 0.26
C ILE A 135 -1.57 -4.45 -0.61
N CYS A 136 -2.53 -5.31 -0.26
CA CYS A 136 -2.92 -6.43 -1.10
C CYS A 136 -4.03 -5.96 -2.04
N GLU A 137 -3.73 -5.84 -3.34
CA GLU A 137 -4.69 -5.42 -4.35
C GLU A 137 -5.09 -6.60 -5.22
N ARG A 138 -6.39 -6.74 -5.48
CA ARG A 138 -6.90 -7.77 -6.39
C ARG A 138 -6.58 -7.40 -7.82
N ILE A 139 -6.11 -8.40 -8.58
CA ILE A 139 -5.83 -8.26 -10.02
C ILE A 139 -6.36 -9.47 -10.76
N CYS A 140 -6.44 -9.35 -12.07
CA CYS A 140 -6.63 -10.49 -12.96
C CYS A 140 -5.29 -10.86 -13.61
N TYR A 141 -5.19 -12.12 -14.02
CA TYR A 141 -4.07 -12.66 -14.81
C TYR A 141 -4.59 -13.01 -16.21
N PRO A 142 -4.70 -12.02 -17.13
CA PRO A 142 -5.27 -12.26 -18.44
C PRO A 142 -4.32 -13.07 -19.31
N GLU A 143 -4.88 -13.89 -20.19
CA GLU A 143 -4.13 -14.42 -21.32
C GLU A 143 -3.90 -13.32 -22.35
N LEU A 144 -2.74 -13.33 -22.97
CA LEU A 144 -2.39 -12.35 -24.00
C LEU A 144 -2.85 -12.86 -25.35
N GLU A 145 -3.64 -12.05 -26.04
CA GLU A 145 -4.13 -12.33 -27.40
C GLU A 145 -3.76 -11.17 -28.33
N GLU A 146 -2.96 -11.47 -29.36
CA GLU A 146 -2.69 -10.51 -30.42
C GLU A 146 -3.84 -10.50 -31.44
N VAL A 147 -4.38 -9.32 -31.70
CA VAL A 147 -5.42 -9.11 -32.69
C VAL A 147 -4.95 -8.08 -33.73
N GLN A 148 -5.55 -8.09 -34.92
CA GLN A 148 -5.16 -7.17 -35.97
C GLN A 148 -5.60 -5.73 -35.73
N ALA A 149 -6.72 -5.55 -35.06
CA ALA A 149 -7.26 -4.23 -34.70
C ALA A 149 -8.14 -4.35 -33.44
N LEU A 150 -8.23 -3.28 -32.68
CA LEU A 150 -9.15 -3.14 -31.56
C LEU A 150 -10.38 -2.36 -32.01
N ASP A 151 -11.47 -2.53 -31.30
CA ASP A 151 -12.70 -1.78 -31.50
C ASP A 151 -12.52 -0.29 -31.16
N ASP A 152 -13.31 0.55 -31.81
CA ASP A 152 -13.33 1.98 -31.53
C ASP A 152 -14.05 2.25 -30.20
N THR A 153 -13.56 3.27 -29.48
CA THR A 153 -14.21 3.77 -28.28
C THR A 153 -14.49 5.27 -28.41
N GLU A 154 -15.43 5.78 -27.62
CA GLU A 154 -15.73 7.21 -27.60
C GLU A 154 -14.51 8.07 -27.21
N ARG A 155 -13.67 7.57 -26.31
CA ARG A 155 -12.43 8.25 -25.90
C ARG A 155 -11.35 8.20 -26.99
N GLY A 156 -11.26 7.10 -27.73
CA GLY A 156 -10.22 6.88 -28.73
C GLY A 156 -8.81 7.08 -28.20
N GLU A 157 -8.03 7.89 -28.88
CA GLU A 157 -6.63 8.19 -28.53
C GLU A 157 -6.48 9.32 -27.49
N GLY A 158 -7.56 9.86 -26.96
CA GLY A 158 -7.53 10.96 -25.99
C GLY A 158 -6.85 10.58 -24.68
N GLY A 159 -5.71 11.16 -24.40
CA GLY A 159 -4.95 10.90 -23.17
C GLY A 159 -3.55 11.50 -23.23
N PHE A 160 -2.73 11.23 -22.23
CA PHE A 160 -1.34 11.70 -22.11
C PHE A 160 -1.16 13.21 -22.35
N GLY A 161 -2.15 14.01 -21.90
CA GLY A 161 -2.12 15.46 -22.09
C GLY A 161 -2.53 15.95 -23.47
N SER A 162 -3.12 15.08 -24.32
CA SER A 162 -3.59 15.42 -25.67
C SER A 162 -4.69 16.49 -25.68
N THR A 163 -5.43 16.67 -24.57
CA THR A 163 -6.54 17.65 -24.44
C THR A 163 -6.09 19.03 -23.97
N GLY A 164 -4.82 19.24 -23.68
CA GLY A 164 -4.27 20.55 -23.28
C GLY A 164 -4.80 21.07 -21.92
N LYS A 165 -4.16 22.13 -21.45
CA LYS A 165 -4.72 22.95 -20.38
C LYS A 165 -5.66 23.98 -20.98
N ASN A 166 -6.96 23.79 -20.83
CA ASN A 166 -7.95 24.86 -20.98
C ASN A 166 -8.50 25.21 -19.62
#